data_d20bbb26bb4b2b1c7e75882b0b72bd66
#
_entry.id   d20bbb26bb4b2b1c7e75882b0b72bd66
#
_cell.length_a   1.000
_cell.length_b   1.000
_cell.length_c   1.000
_cell.angle_alpha   90.00
_cell.angle_beta   90.00
_cell.angle_gamma   90.00
#
_symmetry.space_group_name_H-M   'P 1'
#
loop_
_entity.id
_entity.type
_entity.pdbx_description
1 polymer ?
#
loop_
_entity_poly.entity_id
_entity_poly.type
_entity_poly.pdbx_seq_one_letter_code
_entity_poly.pdbx_strand_id
1 'polypeptide(L)'
;MQAKHMQTSGGENEFVFSAGGSYNEQLYIGASIGFPSINYYENTIYSEHSFEDTINGLNGFDYQEELTTYGNGMNLKVGAIFRVNESFKIGASVHSPTYYNIEETYSTLITTHFNEVSYTEDSPVNYFEYKLQTPWKANLSASTILNKNILINGDYEIIDYSSVRMHSDSYRFTDENEIISNLYQKTENIKIGAEMNIKPFILRAGYA
;
A
#
# COMPACT_ATOMS: atom_id res chain seq x y z
N MET A 1 -17.52 -30.99 -6.33
CA MET A 1 -17.75 -29.68 -5.68
C MET A 1 -16.42 -28.97 -5.52
N GLN A 2 -16.31 -27.68 -5.89
CA GLN A 2 -15.10 -26.86 -5.74
C GLN A 2 -15.34 -25.76 -4.73
N ALA A 3 -14.37 -25.49 -3.86
CA ALA A 3 -14.39 -24.40 -2.88
C ALA A 3 -13.00 -23.77 -2.77
N LYS A 4 -12.96 -22.44 -2.55
CA LYS A 4 -11.75 -21.71 -2.21
C LYS A 4 -12.01 -20.91 -0.94
N HIS A 5 -11.17 -21.12 0.07
CA HIS A 5 -11.16 -20.34 1.30
C HIS A 5 -9.85 -19.59 1.40
N MET A 6 -9.91 -18.28 1.60
CA MET A 6 -8.73 -17.44 1.77
C MET A 6 -8.86 -16.65 3.07
N GLN A 7 -7.82 -16.69 3.86
CA GLN A 7 -7.68 -15.91 5.09
C GLN A 7 -6.44 -15.05 4.99
N THR A 8 -6.60 -13.74 5.17
CA THR A 8 -5.49 -12.79 5.18
C THR A 8 -5.47 -12.02 6.48
N SER A 9 -4.29 -11.70 6.97
CA SER A 9 -4.09 -10.83 8.14
C SER A 9 -2.79 -10.05 7.99
N GLY A 10 -2.67 -8.95 8.72
CA GLY A 10 -1.45 -8.15 8.73
C GLY A 10 -1.72 -6.66 8.80
N GLY A 11 -0.66 -5.88 8.60
CA GLY A 11 -0.72 -4.43 8.61
C GLY A 11 0.62 -3.78 8.31
N GLU A 12 0.57 -2.47 8.16
CA GLU A 12 1.75 -1.62 8.01
C GLU A 12 1.79 -0.64 9.18
N ASN A 13 2.98 -0.47 9.77
CA ASN A 13 3.25 0.52 10.81
C ASN A 13 4.42 1.39 10.35
N GLU A 14 4.41 2.68 10.66
CA GLU A 14 5.50 3.59 10.33
C GLU A 14 5.94 4.39 11.56
N PHE A 15 7.23 4.32 11.90
CA PHE A 15 7.84 5.27 12.82
C PHE A 15 8.31 6.49 12.02
N VAL A 16 7.91 7.69 12.46
CA VAL A 16 8.22 8.93 11.74
C VAL A 16 8.89 9.93 12.68
N PHE A 17 10.04 10.45 12.26
CA PHE A 17 10.71 11.58 12.87
C PHE A 17 10.53 12.79 11.97
N SER A 18 10.05 13.90 12.54
CA SER A 18 9.75 15.12 11.80
C SER A 18 10.36 16.33 12.47
N ALA A 19 10.82 17.25 11.64
CA ALA A 19 11.26 18.57 12.07
C ALA A 19 10.70 19.64 11.13
N GLY A 20 10.42 20.82 11.66
CA GLY A 20 9.93 21.92 10.86
C GLY A 20 10.19 23.25 11.54
N GLY A 21 10.12 24.30 10.74
CA GLY A 21 10.31 25.66 11.20
C GLY A 21 9.58 26.66 10.32
N SER A 22 9.49 27.89 10.80
CA SER A 22 8.90 29.01 10.04
C SER A 22 9.88 30.17 9.94
N TYR A 23 9.83 30.82 8.80
CA TYR A 23 10.57 32.06 8.54
C TYR A 23 9.60 33.21 8.31
N ASN A 24 9.75 34.28 9.11
CA ASN A 24 8.91 35.49 9.07
C ASN A 24 7.39 35.22 9.10
N GLU A 25 6.96 34.10 9.71
CA GLU A 25 5.56 33.68 9.74
C GLU A 25 4.91 33.56 8.33
N GLN A 26 5.70 33.59 7.29
CA GLN A 26 5.27 33.49 5.89
C GLN A 26 5.64 32.17 5.26
N LEU A 27 6.86 31.69 5.49
CA LEU A 27 7.33 30.42 4.93
C LEU A 27 7.46 29.39 6.05
N TYR A 28 6.78 28.27 5.91
CA TYR A 28 6.87 27.10 6.78
C TYR A 28 7.49 25.97 5.98
N ILE A 29 8.55 25.38 6.50
CA ILE A 29 9.24 24.24 5.87
C ILE A 29 9.27 23.10 6.87
N GLY A 30 9.02 21.89 6.39
CA GLY A 30 9.10 20.67 7.18
C GLY A 30 9.70 19.52 6.40
N ALA A 31 10.37 18.64 7.12
CA ALA A 31 10.87 17.39 6.61
C ALA A 31 10.61 16.27 7.61
N SER A 32 10.41 15.07 7.11
CA SER A 32 10.27 13.86 7.93
C SER A 32 10.95 12.68 7.27
N ILE A 33 11.53 11.83 8.11
CA ILE A 33 12.04 10.53 7.75
C ILE A 33 11.13 9.46 8.36
N GLY A 34 10.68 8.52 7.55
CA GLY A 34 9.81 7.43 7.94
C GLY A 34 10.50 6.08 7.82
N PHE A 35 10.18 5.19 8.77
CA PHE A 35 10.63 3.81 8.81
C PHE A 35 9.40 2.89 8.87
N PRO A 36 8.78 2.59 7.72
CA PRO A 36 7.65 1.68 7.67
C PRO A 36 8.09 0.23 7.84
N SER A 37 7.20 -0.57 8.44
CA SER A 37 7.32 -2.02 8.56
C SER A 37 6.03 -2.69 8.12
N ILE A 38 6.15 -3.74 7.33
CA ILE A 38 5.04 -4.55 6.81
C ILE A 38 5.09 -5.92 7.46
N ASN A 39 3.91 -6.43 7.83
CA ASN A 39 3.68 -7.81 8.24
C ASN A 39 2.40 -8.27 7.54
N TYR A 40 2.48 -9.32 6.73
CA TYR A 40 1.36 -9.88 5.99
C TYR A 40 1.40 -11.40 6.05
N TYR A 41 0.25 -12.00 6.27
CA TYR A 41 0.04 -13.43 6.28
C TYR A 41 -1.17 -13.77 5.41
N GLU A 42 -1.01 -14.77 4.56
CA GLU A 42 -2.09 -15.34 3.76
C GLU A 42 -2.08 -16.85 3.86
N ASN A 43 -3.26 -17.42 4.07
CA ASN A 43 -3.51 -18.85 3.99
C ASN A 43 -4.69 -19.08 3.05
N THR A 44 -4.44 -19.78 1.95
CA THR A 44 -5.45 -20.14 0.95
C THR A 44 -5.61 -21.65 0.91
N ILE A 45 -6.84 -22.14 1.03
CA ILE A 45 -7.20 -23.55 0.87
C ILE A 45 -8.13 -23.66 -0.33
N TYR A 46 -7.71 -24.44 -1.31
CA TYR A 46 -8.51 -24.84 -2.45
C TYR A 46 -8.90 -26.30 -2.27
N SER A 47 -10.21 -26.59 -2.30
CA SER A 47 -10.78 -27.92 -2.10
C SER A 47 -11.55 -28.34 -3.33
N GLU A 48 -11.33 -29.56 -3.79
CA GLU A 48 -12.10 -30.19 -4.83
C GLU A 48 -12.50 -31.60 -4.41
N HIS A 49 -13.80 -31.87 -4.30
CA HIS A 49 -14.35 -33.11 -3.80
C HIS A 49 -15.49 -33.64 -4.71
N SER A 50 -15.78 -34.92 -4.56
CA SER A 50 -16.86 -35.60 -5.29
C SER A 50 -16.62 -35.63 -6.81
N PHE A 51 -15.50 -36.21 -7.23
CA PHE A 51 -15.22 -36.46 -8.64
C PHE A 51 -16.25 -37.45 -9.20
N GLU A 52 -16.78 -37.15 -10.40
CA GLU A 52 -17.73 -38.06 -11.08
C GLU A 52 -17.05 -39.31 -11.60
N ASP A 53 -15.78 -39.20 -12.01
CA ASP A 53 -14.91 -40.28 -12.46
C ASP A 53 -13.77 -40.48 -11.45
N THR A 54 -13.94 -41.44 -10.55
CA THR A 54 -12.92 -41.77 -9.58
C THR A 54 -11.90 -42.74 -10.17
N ILE A 55 -10.70 -42.29 -10.48
CA ILE A 55 -9.56 -43.13 -10.82
C ILE A 55 -8.97 -43.67 -9.51
N ASN A 56 -8.98 -45.00 -9.34
CA ASN A 56 -8.41 -45.69 -8.16
C ASN A 56 -8.97 -45.24 -6.79
N GLY A 57 -10.23 -44.77 -6.74
CA GLY A 57 -10.88 -44.37 -5.49
C GLY A 57 -10.52 -43.00 -4.95
N LEU A 58 -9.87 -42.16 -5.75
CA LEU A 58 -9.62 -40.75 -5.39
C LEU A 58 -10.94 -39.96 -5.41
N ASN A 59 -11.32 -39.39 -4.28
CA ASN A 59 -12.60 -38.67 -4.10
C ASN A 59 -12.45 -37.16 -4.11
N GLY A 60 -11.23 -36.64 -3.86
CA GLY A 60 -10.97 -35.22 -3.80
C GLY A 60 -9.58 -34.89 -3.30
N PHE A 61 -9.28 -33.59 -3.24
CA PHE A 61 -8.07 -33.07 -2.62
C PHE A 61 -8.31 -31.69 -2.01
N ASP A 62 -7.47 -31.38 -1.02
CA ASP A 62 -7.29 -30.03 -0.48
C ASP A 62 -5.86 -29.59 -0.81
N TYR A 63 -5.72 -28.41 -1.38
CA TYR A 63 -4.44 -27.76 -1.66
C TYR A 63 -4.37 -26.46 -0.88
N GLN A 64 -3.42 -26.41 0.06
CA GLN A 64 -3.20 -25.25 0.93
C GLN A 64 -1.93 -24.54 0.51
N GLU A 65 -2.00 -23.21 0.47
CA GLU A 65 -0.88 -22.31 0.24
C GLU A 65 -0.76 -21.37 1.44
N GLU A 66 0.44 -21.22 1.96
CA GLU A 66 0.75 -20.33 3.07
C GLU A 66 1.85 -19.36 2.63
N LEU A 67 1.58 -18.06 2.76
CA LEU A 67 2.51 -16.99 2.47
C LEU A 67 2.64 -16.09 3.70
N THR A 68 3.88 -15.84 4.11
CA THR A 68 4.20 -14.83 5.12
C THR A 68 5.18 -13.84 4.54
N THR A 69 4.86 -12.53 4.65
CA THR A 69 5.69 -11.44 4.15
C THR A 69 6.05 -10.50 5.29
N TYR A 70 7.33 -10.23 5.46
CA TYR A 70 7.87 -9.20 6.34
C TYR A 70 8.61 -8.17 5.52
N GLY A 71 8.44 -6.89 5.85
CA GLY A 71 9.12 -5.80 5.15
C GLY A 71 9.52 -4.69 6.09
N ASN A 72 10.71 -4.14 5.86
CA ASN A 72 11.18 -2.94 6.54
C ASN A 72 11.68 -1.95 5.49
N GLY A 73 11.29 -0.68 5.63
CA GLY A 73 11.59 0.33 4.64
C GLY A 73 12.04 1.66 5.23
N MET A 74 12.41 2.56 4.33
CA MET A 74 12.75 3.95 4.65
C MET A 74 12.23 4.87 3.55
N ASN A 75 11.70 6.04 3.96
CA ASN A 75 11.29 7.11 3.06
C ASN A 75 11.61 8.49 3.64
N LEU A 76 11.59 9.49 2.77
CA LEU A 76 11.77 10.90 3.11
C LEU A 76 10.57 11.70 2.57
N LYS A 77 10.07 12.63 3.40
CA LYS A 77 8.99 13.54 3.02
C LYS A 77 9.46 14.97 3.29
N VAL A 78 9.29 15.86 2.33
CA VAL A 78 9.64 17.28 2.46
C VAL A 78 8.47 18.11 1.98
N GLY A 79 8.16 19.18 2.69
CA GLY A 79 7.08 20.08 2.31
C GLY A 79 7.32 21.51 2.74
N ALA A 80 6.65 22.41 2.04
CA ALA A 80 6.63 23.82 2.38
C ALA A 80 5.23 24.39 2.22
N ILE A 81 4.89 25.36 3.07
CA ILE A 81 3.69 26.17 3.00
C ILE A 81 4.11 27.64 2.95
N PHE A 82 3.62 28.33 1.96
CA PHE A 82 3.84 29.78 1.84
C PHE A 82 2.53 30.52 2.08
N ARG A 83 2.55 31.44 3.07
CA ARG A 83 1.45 32.34 3.34
C ARG A 83 1.59 33.57 2.42
N VAL A 84 0.80 33.60 1.36
CA VAL A 84 0.79 34.71 0.40
C VAL A 84 0.26 36.00 1.07
N ASN A 85 -0.78 35.83 1.88
CA ASN A 85 -1.34 36.90 2.73
C ASN A 85 -2.10 36.26 3.92
N GLU A 86 -2.78 37.08 4.74
CA GLU A 86 -3.51 36.59 5.92
C GLU A 86 -4.61 35.56 5.60
N SER A 87 -5.17 35.62 4.42
CA SER A 87 -6.29 34.77 4.01
C SER A 87 -5.90 33.64 3.05
N PHE A 88 -4.77 33.73 2.35
CA PHE A 88 -4.40 32.78 1.30
C PHE A 88 -3.05 32.13 1.54
N LYS A 89 -3.03 30.80 1.44
CA LYS A 89 -1.84 29.96 1.57
C LYS A 89 -1.75 28.99 0.41
N ILE A 90 -0.53 28.69 0.00
CA ILE A 90 -0.21 27.63 -0.95
C ILE A 90 0.78 26.66 -0.30
N GLY A 91 0.71 25.40 -0.65
CA GLY A 91 1.60 24.37 -0.13
C GLY A 91 2.06 23.43 -1.23
N ALA A 92 3.25 22.89 -1.04
CA ALA A 92 3.76 21.80 -1.86
C ALA A 92 4.50 20.81 -1.00
N SER A 93 4.38 19.53 -1.33
CA SER A 93 5.17 18.47 -0.69
C SER A 93 5.56 17.39 -1.68
N VAL A 94 6.70 16.76 -1.40
CA VAL A 94 7.21 15.63 -2.16
C VAL A 94 7.57 14.53 -1.17
N HIS A 95 7.12 13.30 -1.48
CA HIS A 95 7.49 12.09 -0.78
C HIS A 95 8.41 11.27 -1.68
N SER A 96 9.54 10.89 -1.18
CA SER A 96 10.42 9.96 -1.90
C SER A 96 9.76 8.59 -2.04
N PRO A 97 10.26 7.73 -2.92
CA PRO A 97 9.97 6.30 -2.82
C PRO A 97 10.26 5.78 -1.42
N THR A 98 9.47 4.82 -0.98
CA THR A 98 9.85 3.95 0.12
C THR A 98 10.68 2.81 -0.45
N TYR A 99 11.86 2.61 0.09
CA TYR A 99 12.73 1.48 -0.26
C TYR A 99 12.54 0.41 0.81
N TYR A 100 11.81 -0.65 0.46
CA TYR A 100 11.59 -1.81 1.32
C TYR A 100 12.60 -2.90 1.04
N ASN A 101 13.08 -3.56 2.10
CA ASN A 101 13.61 -4.91 2.04
C ASN A 101 12.49 -5.85 2.47
N ILE A 102 12.13 -6.77 1.60
CA ILE A 102 11.03 -7.72 1.79
C ILE A 102 11.62 -9.11 1.92
N GLU A 103 11.11 -9.85 2.89
CA GLU A 103 11.38 -11.27 3.13
C GLU A 103 10.07 -12.03 3.05
N GLU A 104 10.03 -13.07 2.25
CA GLU A 104 8.85 -13.92 2.07
C GLU A 104 9.18 -15.38 2.36
N THR A 105 8.27 -16.04 3.05
CA THR A 105 8.24 -17.48 3.17
C THR A 105 6.97 -18.01 2.53
N TYR A 106 7.12 -19.06 1.74
CA TYR A 106 6.03 -19.70 1.03
C TYR A 106 6.13 -21.21 1.17
N SER A 107 5.03 -21.86 1.51
CA SER A 107 4.91 -23.31 1.57
C SER A 107 3.54 -23.75 1.05
N THR A 108 3.48 -24.99 0.59
CA THR A 108 2.22 -25.61 0.14
C THR A 108 2.04 -26.96 0.82
N LEU A 109 0.78 -27.34 1.04
CA LEU A 109 0.38 -28.62 1.56
C LEU A 109 -0.70 -29.19 0.66
N ILE A 110 -0.56 -30.44 0.23
CA ILE A 110 -1.60 -31.14 -0.51
C ILE A 110 -2.10 -32.34 0.31
N THR A 111 -3.42 -32.45 0.46
CA THR A 111 -4.06 -33.61 1.05
C THR A 111 -4.98 -34.25 0.02
N THR A 112 -4.73 -35.48 -0.34
CA THR A 112 -5.56 -36.28 -1.26
C THR A 112 -6.44 -37.22 -0.45
N HIS A 113 -7.75 -37.30 -0.83
CA HIS A 113 -8.75 -38.12 -0.16
C HIS A 113 -9.14 -39.31 -1.04
N PHE A 114 -8.87 -40.50 -0.56
CA PHE A 114 -9.35 -41.75 -1.14
C PHE A 114 -10.48 -42.33 -0.29
N ASN A 115 -11.14 -43.40 -0.78
CA ASN A 115 -12.31 -43.99 -0.11
C ASN A 115 -12.05 -44.39 1.36
N GLU A 116 -10.85 -44.87 1.70
CA GLU A 116 -10.53 -45.37 3.01
C GLU A 116 -9.36 -44.69 3.70
N VAL A 117 -8.61 -43.83 2.96
CA VAL A 117 -7.36 -43.24 3.45
C VAL A 117 -7.12 -41.86 2.82
N SER A 118 -6.47 -40.96 3.55
CA SER A 118 -5.97 -39.70 3.03
C SER A 118 -4.44 -39.68 3.13
N TYR A 119 -3.81 -39.07 2.12
CA TYR A 119 -2.36 -38.85 2.09
C TYR A 119 -2.12 -37.34 2.07
N THR A 120 -1.14 -36.92 2.87
CA THR A 120 -0.74 -35.51 2.99
C THR A 120 0.75 -35.40 2.73
N GLU A 121 1.12 -34.44 1.86
CA GLU A 121 2.51 -34.09 1.56
C GLU A 121 2.67 -32.58 1.58
N ASP A 122 3.76 -32.11 2.17
CA ASP A 122 4.13 -30.71 2.25
C ASP A 122 5.33 -30.39 1.34
N SER A 123 5.36 -29.18 0.81
CA SER A 123 6.55 -28.68 0.12
C SER A 123 7.62 -28.25 1.14
N PRO A 124 8.91 -28.21 0.72
CA PRO A 124 9.88 -27.42 1.47
C PRO A 124 9.42 -25.98 1.61
N VAL A 125 9.73 -25.34 2.73
CA VAL A 125 9.51 -23.90 2.89
C VAL A 125 10.49 -23.17 1.99
N ASN A 126 9.96 -22.38 1.04
CA ASN A 126 10.74 -21.52 0.19
C ASN A 126 10.94 -20.17 0.87
N TYR A 127 12.14 -19.65 0.80
CA TYR A 127 12.51 -18.34 1.33
C TYR A 127 13.02 -17.46 0.21
N PHE A 128 12.49 -16.22 0.14
CA PHE A 128 12.84 -15.29 -0.91
C PHE A 128 12.99 -13.87 -0.37
N GLU A 129 14.07 -13.20 -0.77
CA GLU A 129 14.36 -11.82 -0.40
C GLU A 129 14.40 -10.93 -1.65
N TYR A 130 13.77 -9.76 -1.55
CA TYR A 130 13.82 -8.75 -2.59
C TYR A 130 13.64 -7.34 -2.04
N LYS A 131 14.00 -6.36 -2.86
CA LYS A 131 13.81 -4.94 -2.59
C LYS A 131 12.63 -4.44 -3.43
N LEU A 132 11.75 -3.69 -2.79
CA LEU A 132 10.62 -3.03 -3.44
C LEU A 132 10.79 -1.51 -3.31
N GLN A 133 10.79 -0.82 -4.44
CA GLN A 133 10.76 0.63 -4.52
C GLN A 133 9.35 1.08 -4.88
N THR A 134 8.70 1.86 -4.00
CA THR A 134 7.41 2.49 -4.27
C THR A 134 7.56 3.74 -5.15
N PRO A 135 6.49 4.31 -5.72
CA PRO A 135 6.58 5.51 -6.52
C PRO A 135 6.86 6.77 -5.68
N TRP A 136 7.33 7.82 -6.34
CA TRP A 136 7.30 9.18 -5.84
C TRP A 136 5.87 9.68 -5.74
N LYS A 137 5.60 10.51 -4.73
CA LYS A 137 4.33 11.23 -4.60
C LYS A 137 4.61 12.72 -4.46
N ALA A 138 3.88 13.54 -5.22
CA ALA A 138 3.91 14.99 -5.08
C ALA A 138 2.51 15.52 -4.82
N ASN A 139 2.42 16.54 -3.94
CA ASN A 139 1.17 17.21 -3.62
C ASN A 139 1.33 18.72 -3.77
N LEU A 140 0.30 19.35 -4.33
CA LEU A 140 0.12 20.78 -4.35
C LEU A 140 -1.17 21.12 -3.64
N SER A 141 -1.17 22.15 -2.82
CA SER A 141 -2.36 22.57 -2.08
C SER A 141 -2.53 24.08 -2.07
N ALA A 142 -3.77 24.51 -2.00
CA ALA A 142 -4.12 25.90 -1.80
C ALA A 142 -5.27 26.01 -0.81
N SER A 143 -5.23 27.03 0.04
CA SER A 143 -6.33 27.29 0.97
C SER A 143 -6.58 28.79 1.12
N THR A 144 -7.86 29.15 1.28
CA THR A 144 -8.26 30.54 1.49
C THR A 144 -9.33 30.65 2.57
N ILE A 145 -9.27 31.74 3.32
CA ILE A 145 -10.29 32.11 4.30
C ILE A 145 -11.06 33.32 3.79
N LEU A 146 -12.37 33.13 3.56
CA LEU A 146 -13.28 34.17 3.13
C LEU A 146 -14.09 34.68 4.32
N ASN A 147 -14.25 35.99 4.43
CA ASN A 147 -15.05 36.66 5.44
C ASN A 147 -14.76 36.21 6.88
N LYS A 148 -13.55 35.69 7.17
CA LYS A 148 -13.09 35.17 8.47
C LYS A 148 -13.90 33.97 9.02
N ASN A 149 -14.82 33.41 8.27
CA ASN A 149 -15.70 32.32 8.71
C ASN A 149 -15.87 31.19 7.71
N ILE A 150 -15.37 31.33 6.48
CA ILE A 150 -15.41 30.27 5.47
C ILE A 150 -13.97 29.91 5.09
N LEU A 151 -13.58 28.66 5.30
CA LEU A 151 -12.32 28.10 4.82
C LEU A 151 -12.62 27.25 3.58
N ILE A 152 -11.87 27.46 2.52
CA ILE A 152 -11.89 26.60 1.32
C ILE A 152 -10.46 26.10 1.11
N ASN A 153 -10.32 24.81 0.83
CA ASN A 153 -9.05 24.18 0.47
C ASN A 153 -9.20 23.31 -0.77
N GLY A 154 -8.13 23.22 -1.53
CA GLY A 154 -7.99 22.29 -2.65
C GLY A 154 -6.62 21.64 -2.59
N ASP A 155 -6.58 20.34 -2.90
CA ASP A 155 -5.37 19.55 -2.96
C ASP A 155 -5.31 18.79 -4.29
N TYR A 156 -4.14 18.75 -4.89
CA TYR A 156 -3.82 18.00 -6.09
C TYR A 156 -2.64 17.06 -5.77
N GLU A 157 -2.88 15.78 -5.89
CA GLU A 157 -1.89 14.72 -5.65
C GLU A 157 -1.59 14.00 -6.95
N ILE A 158 -0.31 13.72 -7.18
CA ILE A 158 0.19 12.98 -8.32
C ILE A 158 1.09 11.85 -7.87
N ILE A 159 0.84 10.64 -8.39
CA ILE A 159 1.61 9.43 -8.13
C ILE A 159 1.81 8.70 -9.46
N ASP A 160 3.04 8.31 -9.77
CA ASP A 160 3.33 7.49 -10.95
C ASP A 160 3.60 6.05 -10.55
N TYR A 161 2.56 5.22 -10.55
CA TYR A 161 2.66 3.80 -10.20
C TYR A 161 3.47 2.98 -11.21
N SER A 162 3.67 3.46 -12.43
CA SER A 162 4.53 2.79 -13.41
C SER A 162 6.02 2.81 -13.03
N SER A 163 6.39 3.66 -12.05
CA SER A 163 7.76 3.79 -11.55
C SER A 163 8.13 2.81 -10.43
N VAL A 164 7.19 1.98 -9.96
CA VAL A 164 7.46 0.90 -9.00
C VAL A 164 8.49 -0.07 -9.57
N ARG A 165 9.46 -0.49 -8.77
CA ARG A 165 10.51 -1.44 -9.18
C ARG A 165 10.76 -2.47 -8.11
N MET A 166 11.00 -3.70 -8.58
CA MET A 166 11.46 -4.83 -7.77
C MET A 166 12.88 -5.19 -8.17
N HIS A 167 13.71 -5.57 -7.20
CA HIS A 167 15.09 -5.98 -7.40
C HIS A 167 15.49 -7.07 -6.41
N SER A 168 16.23 -8.08 -6.86
CA SER A 168 16.88 -9.07 -6.02
C SER A 168 18.23 -9.45 -6.61
N ASP A 169 19.15 -9.89 -5.77
CA ASP A 169 20.46 -10.37 -6.21
C ASP A 169 20.38 -11.80 -6.80
N SER A 170 19.34 -12.56 -6.42
CA SER A 170 19.11 -13.93 -6.86
C SER A 170 18.18 -14.06 -8.08
N TYR A 171 17.34 -13.03 -8.35
CA TYR A 171 16.35 -13.07 -9.41
C TYR A 171 16.24 -11.71 -10.13
N ARG A 172 16.20 -11.74 -11.46
CA ARG A 172 15.98 -10.55 -12.27
C ARG A 172 14.48 -10.34 -12.49
N PHE A 173 13.90 -9.36 -11.83
CA PHE A 173 12.50 -8.95 -12.01
C PHE A 173 12.27 -8.20 -13.33
N THR A 174 12.79 -8.70 -14.45
CA THR A 174 12.69 -8.02 -15.75
C THR A 174 11.26 -8.00 -16.24
N ASP A 175 10.62 -9.16 -16.26
CA ASP A 175 9.27 -9.35 -16.79
C ASP A 175 8.24 -8.66 -15.87
N GLU A 176 8.37 -8.80 -14.56
CA GLU A 176 7.49 -8.16 -13.57
C GLU A 176 7.60 -6.64 -13.63
N ASN A 177 8.82 -6.09 -13.73
CA ASN A 177 9.03 -4.65 -13.86
C ASN A 177 8.53 -4.11 -15.22
N GLU A 178 8.60 -4.90 -16.29
CA GLU A 178 7.98 -4.55 -17.57
C GLU A 178 6.45 -4.56 -17.48
N ILE A 179 5.87 -5.57 -16.86
CA ILE A 179 4.42 -5.65 -16.60
C ILE A 179 3.97 -4.45 -15.77
N ILE A 180 4.69 -4.12 -14.69
CA ILE A 180 4.40 -2.95 -13.84
C ILE A 180 4.40 -1.66 -14.69
N SER A 181 5.44 -1.44 -15.50
CA SER A 181 5.56 -0.22 -16.31
C SER A 181 4.51 -0.11 -17.41
N ASN A 182 3.97 -1.23 -17.90
CA ASN A 182 2.99 -1.27 -18.98
C ASN A 182 1.53 -1.23 -18.48
N LEU A 183 1.24 -1.82 -17.31
CA LEU A 183 -0.12 -1.92 -16.77
C LEU A 183 -0.46 -0.78 -15.81
N TYR A 184 0.50 -0.34 -15.01
CA TYR A 184 0.28 0.74 -14.05
C TYR A 184 0.54 2.10 -14.69
N GLN A 185 -0.21 3.09 -14.27
CA GLN A 185 -0.20 4.43 -14.84
C GLN A 185 -0.03 5.50 -13.76
N LYS A 186 0.23 6.71 -14.22
CA LYS A 186 0.17 7.90 -13.41
C LYS A 186 -1.27 8.14 -12.94
N THR A 187 -1.43 8.38 -11.66
CA THR A 187 -2.72 8.68 -11.02
C THR A 187 -2.72 10.11 -10.50
N GLU A 188 -3.81 10.80 -10.70
CA GLU A 188 -4.04 12.16 -10.24
C GLU A 188 -5.29 12.20 -9.37
N ASN A 189 -5.15 12.73 -8.15
CA ASN A 189 -6.24 12.87 -7.21
C ASN A 189 -6.48 14.35 -6.93
N ILE A 190 -7.72 14.78 -7.06
CA ILE A 190 -8.16 16.16 -6.74
C ILE A 190 -9.11 16.07 -5.56
N LYS A 191 -8.81 16.85 -4.51
CA LYS A 191 -9.65 16.95 -3.31
C LYS A 191 -10.01 18.41 -3.09
N ILE A 192 -11.28 18.66 -2.81
CA ILE A 192 -11.78 20.00 -2.50
C ILE A 192 -12.56 19.94 -1.21
N GLY A 193 -12.30 20.85 -0.28
CA GLY A 193 -12.99 20.93 1.00
C GLY A 193 -13.44 22.36 1.31
N ALA A 194 -14.54 22.46 2.03
CA ALA A 194 -15.02 23.72 2.57
C ALA A 194 -15.50 23.55 4.01
N GLU A 195 -15.19 24.52 4.84
CA GLU A 195 -15.70 24.64 6.21
C GLU A 195 -16.32 26.01 6.41
N MET A 196 -17.51 26.05 7.00
CA MET A 196 -18.20 27.28 7.36
C MET A 196 -18.49 27.31 8.87
N ASN A 197 -18.01 28.35 9.54
CA ASN A 197 -18.25 28.59 10.96
C ASN A 197 -19.40 29.57 11.15
N ILE A 198 -20.57 29.05 11.56
CA ILE A 198 -21.76 29.82 11.90
C ILE A 198 -22.10 29.51 13.36
N LYS A 199 -21.50 30.27 14.28
CA LYS A 199 -21.67 30.00 15.73
C LYS A 199 -23.12 29.79 16.11
N PRO A 200 -23.47 28.71 16.83
CA PRO A 200 -22.56 27.72 17.45
C PRO A 200 -22.19 26.54 16.54
N PHE A 201 -22.55 26.54 15.26
CA PHE A 201 -22.40 25.41 14.34
C PHE A 201 -21.15 25.57 13.44
N ILE A 202 -20.53 24.42 13.11
CA ILE A 202 -19.51 24.32 12.08
C ILE A 202 -20.00 23.30 11.04
N LEU A 203 -20.13 23.74 9.80
CA LEU A 203 -20.54 22.92 8.67
C LEU A 203 -19.30 22.60 7.83
N ARG A 204 -19.17 21.34 7.41
CA ARG A 204 -18.06 20.87 6.57
C ARG A 204 -18.62 20.05 5.41
N ALA A 205 -18.04 20.27 4.23
CA ALA A 205 -18.29 19.47 3.02
C ALA A 205 -16.99 19.27 2.27
N GLY A 206 -16.85 18.12 1.60
CA GLY A 206 -15.69 17.82 0.77
C GLY A 206 -16.01 16.79 -0.29
N TYR A 207 -15.18 16.79 -1.31
CA TYR A 207 -15.16 15.84 -2.42
C TYR A 207 -13.72 15.43 -2.73
N ALA A 208 -13.54 14.09 -3.05
CA ALA A 208 -12.26 13.51 -3.44
C ALA A 208 -12.45 12.51 -4.60
#